data_eff6f42b60d75d3e57917eda719fe74b
#
_entry.id   eff6f42b60d75d3e57917eda719fe74b
#
_cell.length_a   1.000
_cell.length_b   1.000
_cell.length_c   1.000
_cell.angle_alpha   90.00
_cell.angle_beta   90.00
_cell.angle_gamma   90.00
#
_symmetry.space_group_name_H-M   'P 1'
#
loop_
_entity.id
_entity.type
_entity.pdbx_description
1 polymer ?
#
loop_
_entity_poly.entity_id
_entity_poly.type
_entity_poly.pdbx_seq_one_letter_code
_entity_poly.pdbx_strand_id
1 'polypeptide(L)'
;MSKVIVPWDLITNFVTDAFIGYGIPAQDAKICTDVLLESDRRGIESHGCNRFKPIYLDRIKAGIQNPVTQFEILKETPTTAVVDGHNGMGQVIGHRAMQMAIDKAKAYGMGMVAVRNSCHYGIAGYYATMATKAGCIGITGTNARPSVAPTFGVEGMFGTNPLTVGIPTDEDFDFLIDCATSITQNGKIEYYARIGEDVHPGTVIGRDGQPIAGDSGEALKKIRSGDAALTTLGGIGEALGGYKGYGYAMVIELLSAVLQDGAYGKDLDGKDENGNIRPYHLGHFFIAIDTDHFLGQELTRKKAGEILRSVRASQKAPGADRIFTAGEKEWEIWQQRKDSGVPINDSVQKEILEVRDELGLTQYKFPWE
;
A
#
# COMPACT_ATOMS: atom_id res chain seq x y z
N MET A 1 -20.77 -12.85 -4.07
CA MET A 1 -19.97 -12.89 -5.30
C MET A 1 -19.21 -14.22 -5.30
N SER A 2 -19.30 -14.99 -6.35
CA SER A 2 -18.52 -16.22 -6.49
C SER A 2 -17.05 -15.83 -6.72
N LYS A 3 -16.14 -16.47 -5.99
CA LYS A 3 -14.69 -16.33 -6.24
C LYS A 3 -14.22 -17.63 -6.86
N VAL A 4 -13.46 -17.53 -7.95
CA VAL A 4 -12.81 -18.67 -8.59
C VAL A 4 -11.33 -18.66 -8.21
N ILE A 5 -10.81 -19.81 -7.81
CA ILE A 5 -9.39 -19.94 -7.46
C ILE A 5 -8.58 -20.15 -8.73
N VAL A 6 -7.55 -19.34 -8.91
CA VAL A 6 -6.62 -19.40 -10.04
C VAL A 6 -5.26 -19.88 -9.55
N PRO A 7 -4.66 -20.91 -10.16
CA PRO A 7 -3.32 -21.38 -9.79
C PRO A 7 -2.28 -20.26 -9.85
N TRP A 8 -1.34 -20.25 -8.89
CA TRP A 8 -0.31 -19.20 -8.79
C TRP A 8 0.51 -19.04 -10.06
N ASP A 9 0.94 -20.14 -10.67
CA ASP A 9 1.76 -20.08 -11.88
C ASP A 9 0.99 -19.46 -13.05
N LEU A 10 -0.29 -19.81 -13.21
CA LEU A 10 -1.14 -19.28 -14.27
C LEU A 10 -1.27 -17.76 -14.15
N ILE A 11 -1.66 -17.27 -12.98
CA ILE A 11 -1.87 -15.83 -12.78
C ILE A 11 -0.55 -15.03 -12.80
N THR A 12 0.53 -15.58 -12.26
CA THR A 12 1.86 -14.96 -12.26
C THR A 12 2.39 -14.78 -13.68
N ASN A 13 2.31 -15.82 -14.49
CA ASN A 13 2.77 -15.76 -15.88
C ASN A 13 1.91 -14.78 -16.69
N PHE A 14 0.58 -14.85 -16.56
CA PHE A 14 -0.34 -13.95 -17.26
C PHE A 14 -0.09 -12.47 -16.90
N VAL A 15 -0.01 -12.14 -15.62
CA VAL A 15 0.20 -10.76 -15.15
C VAL A 15 1.56 -10.23 -15.62
N THR A 16 2.60 -11.07 -15.59
CA THR A 16 3.94 -10.70 -16.08
C THR A 16 3.93 -10.42 -17.57
N ASP A 17 3.35 -11.32 -18.38
CA ASP A 17 3.28 -11.13 -19.84
C ASP A 17 2.41 -9.93 -20.21
N ALA A 18 1.33 -9.68 -19.47
CA ALA A 18 0.51 -8.51 -19.67
C ALA A 18 1.28 -7.21 -19.36
N PHE A 19 2.02 -7.13 -18.26
CA PHE A 19 2.88 -5.98 -17.98
C PHE A 19 3.92 -5.77 -19.09
N ILE A 20 4.53 -6.83 -19.60
CA ILE A 20 5.45 -6.75 -20.76
C ILE A 20 4.70 -6.23 -21.99
N GLY A 21 3.50 -6.73 -22.27
CA GLY A 21 2.63 -6.28 -23.37
C GLY A 21 2.28 -4.79 -23.32
N TYR A 22 2.25 -4.20 -22.12
CA TYR A 22 2.06 -2.76 -21.90
C TYR A 22 3.38 -1.96 -21.92
N GLY A 23 4.49 -2.57 -22.31
CA GLY A 23 5.77 -1.90 -22.54
C GLY A 23 6.68 -1.83 -21.30
N ILE A 24 6.36 -2.55 -20.22
CA ILE A 24 7.24 -2.63 -19.07
C ILE A 24 8.38 -3.63 -19.38
N PRO A 25 9.66 -3.27 -19.16
CA PRO A 25 10.79 -4.19 -19.36
C PRO A 25 10.63 -5.49 -18.54
N ALA A 26 11.00 -6.63 -19.11
CA ALA A 26 10.72 -7.95 -18.54
C ALA A 26 11.19 -8.13 -17.08
N GLN A 27 12.33 -7.54 -16.70
CA GLN A 27 12.81 -7.59 -15.32
C GLN A 27 11.91 -6.76 -14.38
N ASP A 28 11.48 -5.58 -14.82
CA ASP A 28 10.62 -4.69 -14.06
C ASP A 28 9.19 -5.25 -13.97
N ALA A 29 8.71 -5.92 -15.03
CA ALA A 29 7.42 -6.61 -15.04
C ALA A 29 7.33 -7.71 -13.96
N LYS A 30 8.41 -8.45 -13.73
CA LYS A 30 8.49 -9.43 -12.62
C LYS A 30 8.36 -8.77 -11.27
N ILE A 31 9.03 -7.64 -11.05
CA ILE A 31 8.91 -6.87 -9.80
C ILE A 31 7.45 -6.40 -9.61
N CYS A 32 6.85 -5.83 -10.66
CA CYS A 32 5.46 -5.38 -10.61
C CYS A 32 4.50 -6.52 -10.29
N THR A 33 4.71 -7.69 -10.90
CA THR A 33 3.91 -8.90 -10.65
C THR A 33 4.07 -9.39 -9.21
N ASP A 34 5.30 -9.45 -8.71
CA ASP A 34 5.57 -9.90 -7.35
C ASP A 34 4.92 -8.99 -6.30
N VAL A 35 5.05 -7.67 -6.45
CA VAL A 35 4.41 -6.70 -5.55
C VAL A 35 2.89 -6.82 -5.60
N LEU A 36 2.32 -6.94 -6.81
CA LEU A 36 0.88 -7.06 -6.99
C LEU A 36 0.34 -8.33 -6.31
N LEU A 37 0.92 -9.47 -6.63
CA LEU A 37 0.43 -10.77 -6.15
C LEU A 37 0.77 -11.03 -4.68
N GLU A 38 1.78 -10.35 -4.11
CA GLU A 38 2.03 -10.41 -2.67
C GLU A 38 0.83 -9.88 -1.86
N SER A 39 0.09 -8.94 -2.40
CA SER A 39 -1.17 -8.48 -1.79
C SER A 39 -2.20 -9.60 -1.72
N ASP A 40 -2.37 -10.35 -2.80
CA ASP A 40 -3.31 -11.49 -2.84
C ASP A 40 -2.83 -12.65 -1.96
N ARG A 41 -1.51 -12.90 -1.89
CA ARG A 41 -0.92 -13.89 -0.98
C ARG A 41 -1.29 -13.62 0.47
N ARG A 42 -1.27 -12.35 0.87
CA ARG A 42 -1.57 -11.89 2.25
C ARG A 42 -3.07 -11.65 2.52
N GLY A 43 -3.95 -11.90 1.54
CA GLY A 43 -5.37 -11.62 1.71
C GLY A 43 -5.76 -10.14 1.63
N ILE A 44 -4.86 -9.29 1.17
CA ILE A 44 -5.08 -7.85 0.97
C ILE A 44 -5.58 -7.62 -0.47
N GLU A 45 -6.67 -8.26 -0.84
CA GLU A 45 -7.23 -8.29 -2.20
C GLU A 45 -7.54 -6.89 -2.76
N SER A 46 -7.69 -5.89 -1.88
CA SER A 46 -7.90 -4.49 -2.27
C SER A 46 -6.71 -3.87 -3.03
N HIS A 47 -5.51 -4.48 -2.94
CA HIS A 47 -4.27 -4.01 -3.55
C HIS A 47 -3.62 -5.04 -4.50
N GLY A 48 -4.23 -6.23 -4.65
CA GLY A 48 -3.81 -7.29 -5.57
C GLY A 48 -4.42 -7.15 -6.96
N CYS A 49 -4.89 -8.26 -7.52
CA CYS A 49 -5.47 -8.32 -8.88
C CYS A 49 -6.61 -7.30 -9.12
N ASN A 50 -7.30 -6.87 -8.07
CA ASN A 50 -8.29 -5.78 -8.15
C ASN A 50 -7.71 -4.42 -8.59
N ARG A 51 -6.39 -4.22 -8.52
CA ARG A 51 -5.69 -3.01 -8.95
C ARG A 51 -4.96 -3.16 -10.28
N PHE A 52 -4.86 -4.38 -10.78
CA PHE A 52 -4.08 -4.70 -11.98
C PHE A 52 -4.45 -3.81 -13.16
N LYS A 53 -5.68 -3.89 -13.63
CA LYS A 53 -6.14 -3.09 -14.77
C LYS A 53 -6.33 -1.61 -14.39
N PRO A 54 -7.18 -1.24 -13.40
CA PRO A 54 -7.59 0.17 -13.22
C PRO A 54 -6.46 1.09 -12.70
N ILE A 55 -5.49 0.55 -11.97
CA ILE A 55 -4.43 1.36 -11.36
C ILE A 55 -3.13 1.31 -12.16
N TYR A 56 -2.81 0.19 -12.79
CA TYR A 56 -1.56 0.07 -13.51
C TYR A 56 -1.76 0.19 -15.02
N LEU A 57 -2.54 -0.69 -15.63
CA LEU A 57 -2.65 -0.73 -17.09
C LEU A 57 -3.37 0.48 -17.66
N ASP A 58 -4.51 0.86 -17.09
CA ASP A 58 -5.28 2.02 -17.58
C ASP A 58 -4.53 3.34 -17.38
N ARG A 59 -3.70 3.46 -16.33
CA ARG A 59 -2.85 4.65 -16.12
C ARG A 59 -1.68 4.73 -17.09
N ILE A 60 -1.10 3.60 -17.49
CA ILE A 60 -0.11 3.55 -18.58
C ILE A 60 -0.76 4.03 -19.87
N LYS A 61 -1.94 3.50 -20.24
CA LYS A 61 -2.70 3.93 -21.42
C LYS A 61 -3.03 5.43 -21.42
N ALA A 62 -3.37 5.96 -20.25
CA ALA A 62 -3.70 7.37 -20.09
C ALA A 62 -2.47 8.30 -20.06
N GLY A 63 -1.24 7.76 -20.13
CA GLY A 63 0.00 8.55 -20.07
C GLY A 63 0.30 9.13 -18.68
N ILE A 64 -0.39 8.66 -17.63
CA ILE A 64 -0.19 9.12 -16.24
C ILE A 64 1.04 8.44 -15.62
N GLN A 65 1.36 7.24 -16.07
CA GLN A 65 2.42 6.40 -15.53
C GLN A 65 3.30 5.88 -16.65
N ASN A 66 4.61 6.04 -16.52
CA ASN A 66 5.56 5.58 -17.50
C ASN A 66 5.85 4.07 -17.32
N PRO A 67 5.70 3.24 -18.37
CA PRO A 67 6.00 1.81 -18.28
C PRO A 67 7.50 1.53 -18.12
N VAL A 68 8.36 2.35 -18.72
CA VAL A 68 9.82 2.25 -18.57
C VAL A 68 10.25 3.14 -17.41
N THR A 69 10.65 2.51 -16.30
CA THR A 69 11.03 3.22 -15.08
C THR A 69 12.42 3.82 -15.19
N GLN A 70 12.51 5.15 -15.10
CA GLN A 70 13.75 5.85 -14.82
C GLN A 70 13.91 5.97 -13.30
N PHE A 71 15.12 5.73 -12.80
CA PHE A 71 15.46 5.81 -11.39
C PHE A 71 16.69 6.70 -11.27
N GLU A 72 16.47 8.00 -11.17
CA GLU A 72 17.53 9.00 -11.15
C GLU A 72 17.93 9.33 -9.71
N ILE A 73 19.18 9.11 -9.37
CA ILE A 73 19.74 9.50 -8.07
C ILE A 73 20.15 10.97 -8.15
N LEU A 74 19.38 11.85 -7.49
CA LEU A 74 19.64 13.28 -7.45
C LEU A 74 20.76 13.64 -6.47
N LYS A 75 20.82 12.92 -5.36
CA LYS A 75 21.82 13.11 -4.31
C LYS A 75 22.03 11.81 -3.56
N GLU A 76 23.28 11.51 -3.24
CA GLU A 76 23.64 10.32 -2.48
C GLU A 76 24.72 10.62 -1.46
N THR A 77 24.59 9.98 -0.29
CA THR A 77 25.59 9.94 0.78
C THR A 77 25.79 8.48 1.21
N PRO A 78 26.72 8.18 2.11
CA PRO A 78 26.85 6.80 2.62
C PRO A 78 25.56 6.21 3.19
N THR A 79 24.71 7.01 3.86
CA THR A 79 23.50 6.51 4.55
C THR A 79 22.20 7.01 3.96
N THR A 80 22.21 7.98 3.02
CA THR A 80 20.96 8.53 2.45
C THR A 80 21.03 8.64 0.94
N ALA A 81 19.86 8.69 0.30
CA ALA A 81 19.72 9.06 -1.11
C ALA A 81 18.40 9.80 -1.35
N VAL A 82 18.39 10.67 -2.36
CA VAL A 82 17.22 11.31 -2.94
C VAL A 82 17.08 10.85 -4.39
N VAL A 83 15.89 10.39 -4.75
CA VAL A 83 15.62 9.78 -6.05
C VAL A 83 14.43 10.48 -6.72
N ASP A 84 14.54 10.73 -8.02
CA ASP A 84 13.43 11.08 -8.90
C ASP A 84 12.99 9.84 -9.70
N GLY A 85 11.71 9.48 -9.58
CA GLY A 85 11.14 8.29 -10.23
C GLY A 85 10.53 8.57 -11.60
N HIS A 86 10.51 9.83 -12.08
CA HIS A 86 10.00 10.25 -13.39
C HIS A 86 8.63 9.66 -13.75
N ASN A 87 7.75 9.50 -12.74
CA ASN A 87 6.42 8.89 -12.85
C ASN A 87 6.44 7.46 -13.45
N GLY A 88 7.51 6.71 -13.21
CA GLY A 88 7.64 5.30 -13.56
C GLY A 88 6.77 4.38 -12.71
N MET A 89 6.97 3.07 -12.86
CA MET A 89 6.26 2.05 -12.08
C MET A 89 6.63 2.16 -10.60
N GLY A 90 5.66 2.54 -9.75
CA GLY A 90 5.90 2.72 -8.32
C GLY A 90 6.44 1.46 -7.63
N GLN A 91 6.03 0.28 -8.07
CA GLN A 91 6.54 -1.00 -7.57
C GLN A 91 8.04 -1.15 -7.83
N VAL A 92 8.51 -0.79 -9.02
CA VAL A 92 9.93 -0.87 -9.41
C VAL A 92 10.75 0.15 -8.64
N ILE A 93 10.24 1.40 -8.57
CA ILE A 93 10.87 2.49 -7.83
C ILE A 93 11.01 2.12 -6.36
N GLY A 94 9.93 1.64 -5.73
CA GLY A 94 9.93 1.24 -4.32
C GLY A 94 10.86 0.07 -4.04
N HIS A 95 10.88 -0.94 -4.91
CA HIS A 95 11.78 -2.09 -4.79
C HIS A 95 13.26 -1.64 -4.83
N ARG A 96 13.64 -0.83 -5.82
CA ARG A 96 15.01 -0.32 -5.95
C ARG A 96 15.41 0.60 -4.79
N ALA A 97 14.48 1.45 -4.33
CA ALA A 97 14.73 2.37 -3.22
C ALA A 97 14.90 1.64 -1.88
N MET A 98 14.04 0.64 -1.59
CA MET A 98 14.21 -0.16 -0.37
C MET A 98 15.48 -1.01 -0.44
N GLN A 99 15.83 -1.61 -1.59
CA GLN A 99 17.08 -2.33 -1.74
C GLN A 99 18.29 -1.42 -1.46
N MET A 100 18.29 -0.21 -2.02
CA MET A 100 19.35 0.78 -1.75
C MET A 100 19.43 1.16 -0.26
N ALA A 101 18.28 1.32 0.42
CA ALA A 101 18.26 1.57 1.86
C ALA A 101 18.84 0.39 2.66
N ILE A 102 18.53 -0.85 2.28
CA ILE A 102 19.09 -2.07 2.87
C ILE A 102 20.61 -2.13 2.67
N ASP A 103 21.10 -1.89 1.44
CA ASP A 103 22.53 -1.94 1.13
C ASP A 103 23.31 -0.91 1.97
N LYS A 104 22.77 0.30 2.11
CA LYS A 104 23.33 1.34 2.98
C LYS A 104 23.29 0.92 4.46
N ALA A 105 22.19 0.32 4.92
CA ALA A 105 22.06 -0.15 6.29
C ALA A 105 23.08 -1.26 6.60
N LYS A 106 23.29 -2.20 5.69
CA LYS A 106 24.30 -3.25 5.82
C LYS A 106 25.71 -2.72 5.91
N ALA A 107 26.00 -1.62 5.22
CA ALA A 107 27.33 -1.02 5.22
C ALA A 107 27.58 -0.09 6.43
N TYR A 108 26.54 0.61 6.92
CA TYR A 108 26.69 1.74 7.86
C TYR A 108 25.73 1.70 9.05
N GLY A 109 24.93 0.63 9.20
CA GLY A 109 23.96 0.45 10.29
C GLY A 109 22.57 1.00 10.00
N MET A 110 22.45 2.05 9.19
CA MET A 110 21.16 2.63 8.77
C MET A 110 21.24 3.14 7.33
N GLY A 111 20.13 3.04 6.62
CA GLY A 111 19.97 3.61 5.29
C GLY A 111 18.59 4.24 5.13
N MET A 112 18.53 5.39 4.45
CA MET A 112 17.27 6.06 4.08
C MET A 112 17.29 6.53 2.63
N VAL A 113 16.20 6.26 1.90
CA VAL A 113 15.99 6.76 0.54
C VAL A 113 14.66 7.49 0.49
N ALA A 114 14.69 8.75 0.06
CA ALA A 114 13.52 9.58 -0.18
C ALA A 114 13.27 9.68 -1.69
N VAL A 115 12.03 9.48 -2.12
CA VAL A 115 11.63 9.39 -3.53
C VAL A 115 10.58 10.43 -3.84
N ARG A 116 10.70 11.12 -4.97
CA ARG A 116 9.67 11.98 -5.55
C ARG A 116 9.25 11.48 -6.95
N ASN A 117 8.17 12.04 -7.47
CA ASN A 117 7.67 11.75 -8.81
C ASN A 117 7.50 10.26 -9.07
N SER A 118 6.86 9.55 -8.15
CA SER A 118 6.52 8.15 -8.25
C SER A 118 5.02 7.95 -8.52
N CYS A 119 4.60 6.70 -8.60
CA CYS A 119 3.22 6.28 -8.77
C CYS A 119 2.81 5.31 -7.67
N HIS A 120 1.59 4.77 -7.73
CA HIS A 120 1.13 3.76 -6.79
C HIS A 120 2.08 2.56 -6.74
N TYR A 121 2.51 2.16 -5.54
CA TYR A 121 3.57 1.17 -5.35
C TYR A 121 3.10 -0.18 -4.76
N GLY A 122 1.78 -0.44 -4.75
CA GLY A 122 1.22 -1.66 -4.18
C GLY A 122 1.06 -1.58 -2.66
N ILE A 123 1.18 -2.70 -1.96
CA ILE A 123 1.20 -2.75 -0.50
C ILE A 123 2.57 -2.34 0.03
N ALA A 124 2.58 -1.46 1.02
CA ALA A 124 3.83 -0.99 1.62
C ALA A 124 4.56 -2.10 2.40
N GLY A 125 3.82 -3.08 2.92
CA GLY A 125 4.36 -4.25 3.60
C GLY A 125 5.32 -5.09 2.78
N TYR A 126 5.22 -5.07 1.45
CA TYR A 126 6.19 -5.73 0.58
C TYR A 126 7.61 -5.23 0.84
N TYR A 127 7.79 -3.92 0.88
CA TYR A 127 9.12 -3.30 1.04
C TYR A 127 9.68 -3.49 2.45
N ALA A 128 8.84 -3.33 3.48
CA ALA A 128 9.26 -3.62 4.85
C ALA A 128 9.70 -5.09 5.02
N THR A 129 9.03 -6.02 4.32
CA THR A 129 9.43 -7.44 4.31
C THR A 129 10.75 -7.68 3.57
N MET A 130 11.11 -6.89 2.56
CA MET A 130 12.44 -6.96 1.97
C MET A 130 13.52 -6.68 3.03
N ALA A 131 13.30 -5.67 3.87
CA ALA A 131 14.22 -5.31 4.95
C ALA A 131 14.28 -6.41 6.03
N THR A 132 13.14 -6.97 6.48
CA THR A 132 13.14 -8.01 7.52
C THR A 132 13.82 -9.29 7.04
N LYS A 133 13.64 -9.68 5.78
CA LYS A 133 14.35 -10.80 5.16
C LYS A 133 15.87 -10.59 5.11
N ALA A 134 16.32 -9.34 5.03
CA ALA A 134 17.72 -8.97 5.11
C ALA A 134 18.23 -8.80 6.56
N GLY A 135 17.41 -9.08 7.57
CA GLY A 135 17.74 -8.91 8.99
C GLY A 135 17.72 -7.46 9.47
N CYS A 136 17.04 -6.58 8.72
CA CYS A 136 16.87 -5.18 9.08
C CYS A 136 15.45 -4.90 9.58
N ILE A 137 15.30 -3.89 10.43
CA ILE A 137 13.99 -3.26 10.62
C ILE A 137 13.71 -2.42 9.39
N GLY A 138 12.54 -2.61 8.77
CA GLY A 138 12.10 -1.84 7.59
C GLY A 138 10.98 -0.87 7.94
N ILE A 139 11.11 0.39 7.51
CA ILE A 139 10.06 1.41 7.68
C ILE A 139 9.83 2.08 6.33
N THR A 140 8.58 2.21 5.92
CA THR A 140 8.20 2.91 4.69
C THR A 140 6.84 3.57 4.82
N GLY A 141 6.59 4.55 3.98
CA GLY A 141 5.31 5.21 3.84
C GLY A 141 5.25 5.96 2.52
N THR A 142 4.06 6.39 2.18
CA THR A 142 3.77 7.15 0.97
C THR A 142 2.65 8.14 1.23
N ASN A 143 2.73 9.33 0.62
CA ASN A 143 1.54 10.15 0.46
C ASN A 143 0.63 9.59 -0.65
N ALA A 144 -0.59 10.08 -0.74
CA ALA A 144 -1.56 9.62 -1.72
C ALA A 144 -2.56 10.74 -2.07
N ARG A 145 -3.44 10.48 -3.05
CA ARG A 145 -4.48 11.44 -3.45
C ARG A 145 -5.27 11.95 -2.25
N PRO A 146 -5.51 13.27 -2.16
CA PRO A 146 -6.20 13.88 -1.03
C PRO A 146 -7.65 13.37 -0.93
N SER A 147 -7.98 12.82 0.23
CA SER A 147 -9.32 12.31 0.56
C SER A 147 -9.61 12.34 2.06
N VAL A 148 -8.62 12.67 2.89
CA VAL A 148 -8.67 12.63 4.35
C VAL A 148 -8.54 14.05 4.88
N ALA A 149 -9.48 14.47 5.74
CA ALA A 149 -9.47 15.78 6.37
C ALA A 149 -8.51 15.80 7.58
N PRO A 150 -7.82 16.93 7.84
CA PRO A 150 -7.13 17.14 9.10
C PRO A 150 -8.12 17.24 10.27
N THR A 151 -7.67 17.00 11.50
CA THR A 151 -8.50 17.23 12.68
C THR A 151 -8.97 18.70 12.71
N PHE A 152 -10.26 18.92 12.96
CA PHE A 152 -10.99 20.20 12.84
C PHE A 152 -11.15 20.77 11.42
N GLY A 153 -10.64 20.06 10.40
CA GLY A 153 -10.89 20.39 8.99
C GLY A 153 -12.02 19.55 8.41
N VAL A 154 -12.53 19.97 7.26
CA VAL A 154 -13.61 19.29 6.52
C VAL A 154 -13.23 19.03 5.06
N GLU A 155 -12.00 19.32 4.69
CA GLU A 155 -11.49 19.20 3.34
C GLU A 155 -10.42 18.12 3.26
N GLY A 156 -10.48 17.27 2.24
CA GLY A 156 -9.44 16.28 1.99
C GLY A 156 -8.12 16.96 1.65
N MET A 157 -7.15 16.87 2.56
CA MET A 157 -5.80 17.43 2.39
C MET A 157 -4.73 16.35 2.31
N PHE A 158 -5.00 15.18 2.87
CA PHE A 158 -4.09 14.03 2.86
C PHE A 158 -4.70 12.87 2.10
N GLY A 159 -3.85 11.98 1.60
CA GLY A 159 -4.26 10.65 1.21
C GLY A 159 -4.49 9.75 2.43
N THR A 160 -4.58 8.46 2.20
CA THR A 160 -4.64 7.46 3.28
C THR A 160 -3.31 7.32 4.02
N ASN A 161 -2.23 7.82 3.45
CA ASN A 161 -0.89 7.98 4.01
C ASN A 161 -0.47 6.81 4.91
N PRO A 162 -0.26 5.60 4.35
CA PRO A 162 0.09 4.43 5.14
C PRO A 162 1.47 4.57 5.79
N LEU A 163 1.55 4.08 7.04
CA LEU A 163 2.80 3.82 7.74
C LEU A 163 2.98 2.31 7.86
N THR A 164 4.15 1.85 7.48
CA THR A 164 4.50 0.43 7.52
C THR A 164 5.80 0.23 8.27
N VAL A 165 5.80 -0.71 9.21
CA VAL A 165 6.98 -1.11 9.96
C VAL A 165 7.06 -2.63 10.00
N GLY A 166 8.20 -3.16 9.56
CA GLY A 166 8.55 -4.57 9.67
C GLY A 166 9.71 -4.77 10.66
N ILE A 167 9.57 -5.72 11.57
CA ILE A 167 10.62 -6.08 12.54
C ILE A 167 10.83 -7.59 12.47
N PRO A 168 12.08 -8.07 12.24
CA PRO A 168 12.36 -9.50 12.17
C PRO A 168 12.17 -10.17 13.53
N THR A 169 11.58 -11.38 13.52
CA THR A 169 11.31 -12.18 14.73
C THR A 169 11.90 -13.58 14.65
N ASP A 170 11.86 -14.34 15.74
CA ASP A 170 12.17 -15.77 15.79
C ASP A 170 10.92 -16.66 15.59
N GLU A 171 9.81 -16.08 15.17
CA GLU A 171 8.59 -16.78 14.80
C GLU A 171 8.57 -17.13 13.30
N ASP A 172 7.57 -17.88 12.86
CA ASP A 172 7.38 -18.21 11.43
C ASP A 172 7.00 -17.00 10.56
N PHE A 173 6.68 -15.87 11.19
CA PHE A 173 6.36 -14.60 10.55
C PHE A 173 7.02 -13.43 11.29
N ASP A 174 7.38 -12.40 10.56
CA ASP A 174 7.88 -11.15 11.13
C ASP A 174 6.73 -10.28 11.65
N PHE A 175 6.99 -9.45 12.68
CA PHE A 175 6.05 -8.38 12.99
C PHE A 175 5.95 -7.44 11.81
N LEU A 176 4.74 -7.22 11.31
CA LEU A 176 4.50 -6.35 10.17
C LEU A 176 3.19 -5.58 10.36
N ILE A 177 3.30 -4.30 10.67
CA ILE A 177 2.16 -3.38 10.56
C ILE A 177 2.21 -2.68 9.21
N ASP A 178 1.13 -2.79 8.42
CA ASP A 178 0.94 -2.09 7.16
C ASP A 178 -0.48 -1.53 7.15
N CYS A 179 -0.62 -0.28 7.55
CA CYS A 179 -1.94 0.31 7.69
C CYS A 179 -1.98 1.79 7.28
N ALA A 180 -3.12 2.20 6.73
CA ALA A 180 -3.45 3.60 6.53
C ALA A 180 -3.47 4.36 7.86
N THR A 181 -3.15 5.64 7.84
CA THR A 181 -3.38 6.57 8.97
C THR A 181 -4.79 7.17 8.95
N SER A 182 -5.56 6.92 7.89
CA SER A 182 -7.02 7.13 7.88
C SER A 182 -7.75 5.99 8.57
N ILE A 183 -8.92 6.29 9.15
CA ILE A 183 -9.73 5.27 9.84
C ILE A 183 -10.32 4.25 8.86
N THR A 184 -10.56 4.67 7.63
CA THR A 184 -11.04 3.84 6.53
C THR A 184 -10.46 4.33 5.20
N GLN A 185 -10.78 3.66 4.11
CA GLN A 185 -10.38 4.05 2.76
C GLN A 185 -11.58 4.03 1.80
N ASN A 186 -11.50 4.75 0.69
CA ASN A 186 -12.58 4.83 -0.29
C ASN A 186 -13.06 3.45 -0.75
N GLY A 187 -12.15 2.51 -0.98
CA GLY A 187 -12.49 1.14 -1.35
C GLY A 187 -13.35 0.39 -0.32
N LYS A 188 -13.21 0.71 0.97
CA LYS A 188 -14.06 0.15 2.01
C LYS A 188 -15.48 0.73 1.95
N ILE A 189 -15.62 2.03 1.72
CA ILE A 189 -16.92 2.67 1.53
C ILE A 189 -17.60 2.15 0.25
N GLU A 190 -16.84 1.96 -0.84
CA GLU A 190 -17.35 1.34 -2.07
C GLU A 190 -17.86 -0.08 -1.84
N TYR A 191 -17.16 -0.86 -1.05
CA TYR A 191 -17.58 -2.20 -0.68
C TYR A 191 -18.88 -2.17 0.13
N TYR A 192 -18.98 -1.31 1.14
CA TYR A 192 -20.21 -1.13 1.94
C TYR A 192 -21.40 -0.74 1.07
N ALA A 193 -21.21 0.21 0.14
CA ALA A 193 -22.26 0.60 -0.81
C ALA A 193 -22.75 -0.56 -1.69
N ARG A 194 -21.87 -1.50 -2.05
CA ARG A 194 -22.24 -2.68 -2.87
C ARG A 194 -23.04 -3.74 -2.10
N ILE A 195 -22.79 -3.86 -0.79
CA ILE A 195 -23.46 -4.86 0.05
C ILE A 195 -24.59 -4.28 0.88
N GLY A 196 -24.88 -2.98 0.74
CA GLY A 196 -25.96 -2.30 1.46
C GLY A 196 -25.65 -2.08 2.94
N GLU A 197 -24.38 -2.03 3.33
CA GLU A 197 -23.98 -1.67 4.69
C GLU A 197 -23.81 -0.16 4.85
N ASP A 198 -24.08 0.34 6.03
CA ASP A 198 -23.98 1.74 6.38
C ASP A 198 -22.54 2.16 6.71
N VAL A 199 -22.25 3.45 6.50
CA VAL A 199 -21.02 4.08 6.98
C VAL A 199 -21.11 4.27 8.50
N HIS A 200 -20.09 3.84 9.21
CA HIS A 200 -20.00 4.06 10.65
C HIS A 200 -19.77 5.53 10.99
N PRO A 201 -20.48 6.08 12.00
CA PRO A 201 -20.27 7.45 12.47
C PRO A 201 -18.79 7.71 12.81
N GLY A 202 -18.30 8.90 12.43
CA GLY A 202 -16.92 9.32 12.72
C GLY A 202 -15.88 8.90 11.67
N THR A 203 -16.26 8.09 10.66
CA THR A 203 -15.34 7.69 9.57
C THR A 203 -15.34 8.65 8.39
N VAL A 204 -16.44 9.41 8.22
CA VAL A 204 -16.62 10.43 7.17
C VAL A 204 -17.15 11.70 7.80
N ILE A 205 -16.62 12.86 7.41
CA ILE A 205 -17.03 14.20 7.83
C ILE A 205 -17.58 14.99 6.65
N GLY A 206 -18.75 15.64 6.84
CA GLY A 206 -19.34 16.56 5.88
C GLY A 206 -18.71 17.95 5.93
N ARG A 207 -18.99 18.77 4.91
CA ARG A 207 -18.54 20.18 4.87
C ARG A 207 -19.11 21.04 6.01
N ASP A 208 -20.19 20.62 6.62
CA ASP A 208 -20.82 21.23 7.81
C ASP A 208 -20.13 20.84 9.13
N GLY A 209 -19.08 20.03 9.07
CA GLY A 209 -18.36 19.53 10.23
C GLY A 209 -19.06 18.38 10.97
N GLN A 210 -20.20 17.89 10.45
CA GLN A 210 -20.95 16.81 11.07
C GLN A 210 -20.53 15.43 10.53
N PRO A 211 -20.60 14.39 11.36
CA PRO A 211 -20.36 13.03 10.89
C PRO A 211 -21.40 12.61 9.87
N ILE A 212 -20.97 12.03 8.75
CA ILE A 212 -21.83 11.33 7.82
C ILE A 212 -21.94 9.88 8.28
N ALA A 213 -23.16 9.39 8.43
CA ALA A 213 -23.49 8.02 8.79
C ALA A 213 -24.66 7.55 7.93
N GLY A 214 -24.93 6.24 7.92
CA GLY A 214 -25.99 5.64 7.09
C GLY A 214 -25.50 5.32 5.68
N ASP A 215 -26.31 5.58 4.67
CA ASP A 215 -26.12 5.12 3.29
C ASP A 215 -24.71 5.37 2.73
N SER A 216 -23.96 4.28 2.51
CA SER A 216 -22.59 4.32 2.01
C SER A 216 -22.51 4.82 0.58
N GLY A 217 -23.55 4.64 -0.24
CA GLY A 217 -23.59 5.14 -1.61
C GLY A 217 -23.66 6.66 -1.66
N GLU A 218 -24.49 7.27 -0.79
CA GLU A 218 -24.57 8.72 -0.65
C GLU A 218 -23.27 9.31 -0.06
N ALA A 219 -22.69 8.65 0.95
CA ALA A 219 -21.40 9.06 1.49
C ALA A 219 -20.29 9.05 0.42
N LEU A 220 -20.26 8.00 -0.42
CA LEU A 220 -19.30 7.87 -1.51
C LEU A 220 -19.46 8.97 -2.56
N LYS A 221 -20.70 9.33 -2.93
CA LYS A 221 -20.98 10.45 -3.85
C LYS A 221 -20.42 11.76 -3.30
N LYS A 222 -20.68 12.07 -2.02
CA LYS A 222 -20.18 13.27 -1.36
C LYS A 222 -18.65 13.30 -1.27
N ILE A 223 -17.99 12.17 -1.01
CA ILE A 223 -16.53 12.09 -1.01
C ILE A 223 -15.98 12.38 -2.42
N ARG A 224 -16.59 11.82 -3.45
CA ARG A 224 -16.16 12.01 -4.84
C ARG A 224 -16.39 13.44 -5.36
N SER A 225 -17.45 14.11 -4.93
CA SER A 225 -17.71 15.52 -5.25
C SER A 225 -16.87 16.48 -4.45
N GLY A 226 -16.21 16.03 -3.37
CA GLY A 226 -15.47 16.87 -2.44
C GLY A 226 -16.35 17.49 -1.35
N ASP A 227 -17.63 17.12 -1.24
CA ASP A 227 -18.56 17.60 -0.20
C ASP A 227 -18.41 16.88 1.14
N ALA A 228 -17.56 15.85 1.17
CA ALA A 228 -17.18 15.12 2.37
C ALA A 228 -15.71 14.66 2.27
N ALA A 229 -15.13 14.26 3.40
CA ALA A 229 -13.80 13.68 3.49
C ALA A 229 -13.78 12.51 4.48
N LEU A 230 -12.84 11.60 4.29
CA LEU A 230 -12.49 10.59 5.28
C LEU A 230 -11.84 11.26 6.50
N THR A 231 -11.81 10.55 7.63
CA THR A 231 -11.13 11.00 8.85
C THR A 231 -9.90 10.15 9.15
N THR A 232 -9.04 10.66 10.00
CA THR A 232 -7.84 9.94 10.47
C THR A 232 -8.19 8.92 11.56
N LEU A 233 -7.25 8.03 11.90
CA LEU A 233 -7.39 7.12 13.05
C LEU A 233 -7.81 7.90 14.31
N GLY A 234 -8.83 7.41 15.01
CA GLY A 234 -9.46 8.08 16.12
C GLY A 234 -10.67 8.95 15.72
N GLY A 235 -10.93 9.12 14.40
CA GLY A 235 -12.15 9.77 13.90
C GLY A 235 -12.19 11.29 14.06
N ILE A 236 -13.40 11.83 14.15
CA ILE A 236 -13.65 13.28 14.22
C ILE A 236 -13.23 13.85 15.58
N GLY A 237 -12.49 14.97 15.55
CA GLY A 237 -12.13 15.74 16.74
C GLY A 237 -11.10 15.04 17.65
N GLU A 238 -11.20 15.30 18.95
CA GLU A 238 -10.20 14.86 19.94
C GLU A 238 -10.68 13.73 20.85
N ALA A 239 -11.99 13.54 20.99
CA ALA A 239 -12.57 12.64 21.99
C ALA A 239 -12.05 11.19 21.92
N LEU A 240 -11.87 10.65 20.72
CA LEU A 240 -11.30 9.32 20.48
C LEU A 240 -9.86 9.38 19.91
N GLY A 241 -9.21 10.53 20.04
CA GLY A 241 -7.81 10.69 19.65
C GLY A 241 -7.57 10.91 18.14
N GLY A 242 -8.55 11.48 17.41
CA GLY A 242 -8.41 11.78 15.98
C GLY A 242 -7.17 12.62 15.65
N TYR A 243 -6.79 13.55 16.55
CA TYR A 243 -5.55 14.33 16.43
C TYR A 243 -4.27 13.48 16.38
N LYS A 244 -4.28 12.28 17.01
CA LYS A 244 -3.12 11.35 16.96
C LYS A 244 -2.97 10.75 15.56
N GLY A 245 -4.06 10.25 14.98
CA GLY A 245 -4.09 9.77 13.60
C GLY A 245 -3.73 10.86 12.61
N TYR A 246 -4.23 12.09 12.81
CA TYR A 246 -3.84 13.27 12.05
C TYR A 246 -2.33 13.56 12.15
N GLY A 247 -1.77 13.51 13.35
CA GLY A 247 -0.33 13.68 13.55
C GLY A 247 0.49 12.65 12.78
N TYR A 248 0.09 11.39 12.80
CA TYR A 248 0.74 10.34 12.00
C TYR A 248 0.59 10.59 10.49
N ALA A 249 -0.59 10.98 10.02
CA ALA A 249 -0.80 11.34 8.60
C ALA A 249 0.13 12.47 8.15
N MET A 250 0.31 13.50 9.02
CA MET A 250 1.27 14.59 8.79
C MET A 250 2.72 14.11 8.71
N VAL A 251 3.14 13.21 9.59
CA VAL A 251 4.51 12.64 9.53
C VAL A 251 4.74 11.96 8.19
N ILE A 252 3.78 11.17 7.71
CA ILE A 252 3.91 10.49 6.42
C ILE A 252 3.92 11.49 5.26
N GLU A 253 3.04 12.49 5.28
CA GLU A 253 3.02 13.55 4.26
C GLU A 253 4.37 14.28 4.19
N LEU A 254 4.89 14.70 5.34
CA LEU A 254 6.16 15.43 5.44
C LEU A 254 7.34 14.58 4.96
N LEU A 255 7.47 13.32 5.41
CA LEU A 255 8.55 12.43 4.98
C LEU A 255 8.44 12.06 3.49
N SER A 256 7.24 12.08 2.93
CA SER A 256 7.01 11.82 1.50
C SER A 256 7.22 13.06 0.61
N ALA A 257 7.47 14.25 1.19
CA ALA A 257 7.58 15.49 0.42
C ALA A 257 8.84 16.31 0.72
N VAL A 258 9.18 16.53 2.00
CA VAL A 258 10.13 17.59 2.37
C VAL A 258 11.60 17.29 2.05
N LEU A 259 12.02 16.02 2.11
CA LEU A 259 13.42 15.63 1.90
C LEU A 259 13.81 15.58 0.43
N GLN A 260 12.86 15.37 -0.45
CA GLN A 260 13.01 15.17 -1.89
C GLN A 260 12.39 16.31 -2.72
N ASP A 261 11.90 17.38 -2.09
CA ASP A 261 11.18 18.46 -2.76
C ASP A 261 10.04 17.90 -3.64
N GLY A 262 9.19 17.06 -3.04
CA GLY A 262 8.09 16.35 -3.70
C GLY A 262 6.75 17.06 -3.57
N ALA A 263 5.80 16.66 -4.40
CA ALA A 263 4.42 17.12 -4.34
C ALA A 263 3.72 16.68 -3.05
N TYR A 264 2.74 17.46 -2.59
CA TYR A 264 1.98 17.21 -1.36
C TYR A 264 0.52 17.71 -1.47
N GLY A 265 -0.34 17.22 -0.60
CA GLY A 265 -1.72 17.70 -0.48
C GLY A 265 -2.46 17.65 -1.81
N LYS A 266 -3.03 18.77 -2.24
CA LYS A 266 -3.84 18.87 -3.47
C LYS A 266 -3.04 18.74 -4.76
N ASP A 267 -1.73 18.91 -4.73
CA ASP A 267 -0.89 18.68 -5.90
C ASP A 267 -0.86 17.21 -6.33
N LEU A 268 -1.36 16.31 -5.45
CA LEU A 268 -1.46 14.87 -5.68
C LEU A 268 -2.83 14.43 -6.25
N ASP A 269 -3.71 15.33 -6.65
CA ASP A 269 -5.06 14.98 -7.11
C ASP A 269 -5.08 14.36 -8.53
N GLY A 270 -3.99 14.48 -9.27
CA GLY A 270 -3.86 13.95 -10.63
C GLY A 270 -4.52 14.82 -11.70
N LYS A 271 -4.78 16.09 -11.40
CA LYS A 271 -5.34 17.07 -12.33
C LYS A 271 -4.52 18.35 -12.34
N ASP A 272 -4.44 19.00 -13.49
CA ASP A 272 -3.90 20.36 -13.61
C ASP A 272 -4.99 21.41 -13.29
N GLU A 273 -4.62 22.69 -13.32
CA GLU A 273 -5.52 23.83 -13.07
C GLU A 273 -6.70 23.91 -14.04
N ASN A 274 -6.59 23.28 -15.21
CA ASN A 274 -7.61 23.22 -16.25
C ASN A 274 -8.46 21.93 -16.14
N GLY A 275 -8.17 21.07 -15.16
CA GLY A 275 -8.84 19.79 -14.96
C GLY A 275 -8.35 18.64 -15.86
N ASN A 276 -7.29 18.82 -16.64
CA ASN A 276 -6.68 17.77 -17.43
C ASN A 276 -5.97 16.76 -16.54
N ILE A 277 -6.01 15.49 -16.94
CA ILE A 277 -5.33 14.40 -16.21
C ILE A 277 -3.82 14.58 -16.33
N ARG A 278 -3.13 14.48 -15.19
CA ARG A 278 -1.67 14.50 -15.06
C ARG A 278 -1.16 13.40 -14.14
N PRO A 279 0.15 13.09 -14.15
CA PRO A 279 0.76 12.23 -13.14
C PRO A 279 0.50 12.70 -11.72
N TYR A 280 0.42 11.73 -10.79
CA TYR A 280 0.14 12.02 -9.36
C TYR A 280 1.35 12.55 -8.60
N HIS A 281 2.57 12.31 -9.09
CA HIS A 281 3.82 12.74 -8.45
C HIS A 281 3.98 12.28 -7.00
N LEU A 282 3.57 11.03 -6.70
CA LEU A 282 3.61 10.51 -5.33
C LEU A 282 5.03 10.50 -4.79
N GLY A 283 5.16 10.80 -3.50
CA GLY A 283 6.40 10.67 -2.76
C GLY A 283 6.40 9.45 -1.85
N HIS A 284 7.59 8.89 -1.64
CA HIS A 284 7.81 7.75 -0.76
C HIS A 284 9.06 7.96 0.08
N PHE A 285 9.14 7.26 1.19
CA PHE A 285 10.39 7.10 1.93
C PHE A 285 10.60 5.64 2.33
N PHE A 286 11.87 5.23 2.39
CA PHE A 286 12.28 3.88 2.73
C PHE A 286 13.44 3.97 3.72
N ILE A 287 13.31 3.31 4.87
CA ILE A 287 14.33 3.27 5.90
C ILE A 287 14.61 1.80 6.23
N ALA A 288 15.88 1.44 6.29
CA ALA A 288 16.35 0.18 6.79
C ALA A 288 17.32 0.41 7.96
N ILE A 289 17.20 -0.40 9.01
CA ILE A 289 18.07 -0.37 10.18
C ILE A 289 18.63 -1.78 10.38
N ASP A 290 19.92 -1.95 10.18
CA ASP A 290 20.57 -3.25 10.32
C ASP A 290 20.74 -3.62 11.80
N THR A 291 20.10 -4.70 12.20
CA THR A 291 20.11 -5.15 13.60
C THR A 291 21.47 -5.68 14.06
N ASP A 292 22.35 -6.08 13.13
CA ASP A 292 23.71 -6.50 13.46
C ASP A 292 24.61 -5.37 13.92
N HIS A 293 24.29 -4.12 13.55
CA HIS A 293 24.98 -2.92 14.03
C HIS A 293 24.56 -2.50 15.46
N PHE A 294 23.67 -3.29 16.10
CA PHE A 294 23.28 -3.15 17.51
C PHE A 294 23.76 -4.38 18.32
N LEU A 295 22.86 -5.07 18.98
CA LEU A 295 23.21 -6.28 19.75
C LEU A 295 23.13 -7.58 18.94
N GLY A 296 22.97 -7.49 17.64
CA GLY A 296 22.94 -8.60 16.69
C GLY A 296 21.54 -9.10 16.33
N GLN A 297 21.45 -9.73 15.17
CA GLN A 297 20.20 -10.25 14.61
C GLN A 297 19.52 -11.29 15.48
N GLU A 298 20.30 -12.24 16.03
CA GLU A 298 19.76 -13.33 16.84
C GLU A 298 19.04 -12.80 18.08
N LEU A 299 19.70 -11.88 18.81
CA LEU A 299 19.13 -11.29 20.01
C LEU A 299 17.90 -10.42 19.69
N THR A 300 17.95 -9.66 18.61
CA THR A 300 16.82 -8.85 18.13
C THR A 300 15.61 -9.72 17.80
N ARG A 301 15.77 -10.75 16.99
CA ARG A 301 14.71 -11.69 16.62
C ARG A 301 14.08 -12.36 17.82
N LYS A 302 14.91 -12.90 18.71
CA LYS A 302 14.47 -13.55 19.95
C LYS A 302 13.66 -12.59 20.82
N LYS A 303 14.16 -11.38 21.05
CA LYS A 303 13.48 -10.39 21.88
C LYS A 303 12.16 -9.93 21.27
N ALA A 304 12.11 -9.73 19.96
CA ALA A 304 10.87 -9.40 19.26
C ALA A 304 9.83 -10.51 19.42
N GLY A 305 10.18 -11.78 19.17
CA GLY A 305 9.26 -12.90 19.35
C GLY A 305 8.80 -13.10 20.80
N GLU A 306 9.69 -12.92 21.81
CA GLU A 306 9.31 -12.93 23.22
C GLU A 306 8.20 -11.90 23.51
N ILE A 307 8.32 -10.69 22.95
CA ILE A 307 7.31 -9.62 23.10
C ILE A 307 5.98 -10.06 22.48
N LEU A 308 6.01 -10.55 21.23
CA LEU A 308 4.78 -11.00 20.54
C LEU A 308 4.07 -12.13 21.30
N ARG A 309 4.81 -13.13 21.75
CA ARG A 309 4.28 -14.25 22.56
C ARG A 309 3.69 -13.76 23.88
N SER A 310 4.35 -12.81 24.56
CA SER A 310 3.84 -12.22 25.80
C SER A 310 2.52 -11.48 25.59
N VAL A 311 2.40 -10.69 24.50
CA VAL A 311 1.16 -9.99 24.16
C VAL A 311 0.04 -10.99 23.87
N ARG A 312 0.29 -12.03 23.06
CA ARG A 312 -0.71 -13.06 22.75
C ARG A 312 -1.14 -13.88 23.96
N ALA A 313 -0.27 -14.04 24.94
CA ALA A 313 -0.55 -14.77 26.20
C ALA A 313 -1.32 -13.92 27.24
N SER A 314 -1.53 -12.62 26.98
CA SER A 314 -2.25 -11.76 27.93
C SER A 314 -3.73 -12.11 28.02
N GLN A 315 -4.42 -11.59 29.04
CA GLN A 315 -5.84 -11.88 29.26
C GLN A 315 -6.68 -11.38 28.09
N LYS A 316 -7.45 -12.30 27.49
CA LYS A 316 -8.36 -12.01 26.39
C LYS A 316 -9.63 -11.30 26.86
N ALA A 317 -10.21 -10.48 25.99
CA ALA A 317 -11.57 -9.95 26.20
C ALA A 317 -12.59 -11.09 26.21
N PRO A 318 -13.69 -10.98 26.97
CA PRO A 318 -14.77 -11.95 26.92
C PRO A 318 -15.28 -12.15 25.49
N GLY A 319 -15.39 -13.41 25.07
CA GLY A 319 -15.85 -13.76 23.73
C GLY A 319 -14.76 -13.73 22.63
N ALA A 320 -13.54 -13.32 22.93
CA ALA A 320 -12.43 -13.37 21.99
C ALA A 320 -11.76 -14.75 22.04
N ASP A 321 -11.56 -15.36 20.86
CA ASP A 321 -10.89 -16.67 20.75
C ASP A 321 -9.40 -16.57 21.06
N ARG A 322 -8.74 -15.54 20.51
CA ARG A 322 -7.31 -15.25 20.72
C ARG A 322 -6.95 -13.79 20.47
N ILE A 323 -5.77 -13.40 20.91
CA ILE A 323 -5.13 -12.12 20.58
C ILE A 323 -4.19 -12.35 19.38
N PHE A 324 -4.25 -11.48 18.40
CA PHE A 324 -3.37 -11.48 17.24
C PHE A 324 -2.29 -10.40 17.38
N THR A 325 -1.16 -10.62 16.76
CA THR A 325 -0.15 -9.60 16.53
C THR A 325 -0.08 -9.24 15.05
N ALA A 326 0.40 -8.05 14.72
CA ALA A 326 0.44 -7.59 13.33
C ALA A 326 1.35 -8.49 12.46
N GLY A 327 0.89 -8.86 11.26
CA GLY A 327 1.54 -9.81 10.35
C GLY A 327 1.05 -11.26 10.48
N GLU A 328 0.46 -11.63 11.62
CA GLU A 328 0.04 -13.01 11.91
C GLU A 328 -1.12 -13.48 11.03
N LYS A 329 -2.15 -12.64 10.86
CA LYS A 329 -3.32 -12.97 10.03
C LYS A 329 -2.96 -13.11 8.55
N GLU A 330 -2.10 -12.24 8.06
CA GLU A 330 -1.59 -12.24 6.70
C GLU A 330 -0.76 -13.51 6.44
N TRP A 331 0.07 -13.92 7.40
CA TRP A 331 0.82 -15.16 7.33
C TRP A 331 -0.10 -16.40 7.30
N GLU A 332 -1.14 -16.45 8.15
CA GLU A 332 -2.11 -17.55 8.17
C GLU A 332 -2.87 -17.65 6.85
N ILE A 333 -3.28 -16.53 6.27
CA ILE A 333 -3.93 -16.52 4.96
C ILE A 333 -2.98 -17.06 3.89
N TRP A 334 -1.70 -16.68 3.94
CA TRP A 334 -0.72 -17.25 3.03
C TRP A 334 -0.57 -18.77 3.19
N GLN A 335 -0.53 -19.31 4.43
CA GLN A 335 -0.48 -20.75 4.64
C GLN A 335 -1.68 -21.48 4.00
N GLN A 336 -2.84 -20.85 3.96
CA GLN A 336 -4.04 -21.41 3.32
C GLN A 336 -4.01 -21.32 1.79
N ARG A 337 -3.36 -20.26 1.24
CA ARG A 337 -3.40 -19.96 -0.20
C ARG A 337 -2.22 -20.49 -0.99
N LYS A 338 -1.09 -20.75 -0.35
CA LYS A 338 0.16 -21.14 -1.02
C LYS A 338 0.04 -22.32 -1.99
N ASP A 339 -0.83 -23.29 -1.64
CA ASP A 339 -1.03 -24.50 -2.43
C ASP A 339 -2.30 -24.46 -3.29
N SER A 340 -3.18 -23.49 -3.06
CA SER A 340 -4.48 -23.41 -3.75
C SER A 340 -4.53 -22.38 -4.87
N GLY A 341 -4.00 -21.21 -4.67
CA GLY A 341 -4.02 -20.11 -5.66
C GLY A 341 -4.73 -18.84 -5.18
N VAL A 342 -5.01 -17.96 -6.12
CA VAL A 342 -5.59 -16.62 -5.91
C VAL A 342 -7.11 -16.67 -6.08
N PRO A 343 -7.91 -16.19 -5.11
CA PRO A 343 -9.35 -16.05 -5.28
C PRO A 343 -9.69 -14.79 -6.12
N ILE A 344 -10.19 -14.98 -7.33
CA ILE A 344 -10.54 -13.91 -8.27
C ILE A 344 -12.07 -13.75 -8.33
N ASN A 345 -12.55 -12.53 -8.10
CA ASN A 345 -13.98 -12.19 -8.18
C ASN A 345 -14.44 -11.91 -9.62
N ASP A 346 -15.77 -11.94 -9.85
CA ASP A 346 -16.39 -11.83 -11.18
C ASP A 346 -15.98 -10.56 -11.96
N SER A 347 -15.74 -9.43 -11.27
CA SER A 347 -15.33 -8.18 -11.92
C SER A 347 -13.90 -8.29 -12.44
N VAL A 348 -12.99 -8.81 -11.63
CA VAL A 348 -11.58 -9.00 -12.01
C VAL A 348 -11.43 -10.09 -13.07
N GLN A 349 -12.29 -11.13 -13.07
CA GLN A 349 -12.32 -12.13 -14.15
C GLN A 349 -12.57 -11.47 -15.51
N LYS A 350 -13.54 -10.55 -15.60
CA LYS A 350 -13.83 -9.80 -16.82
C LYS A 350 -12.65 -8.93 -17.24
N GLU A 351 -12.06 -8.19 -16.30
CA GLU A 351 -10.90 -7.33 -16.57
C GLU A 351 -9.70 -8.14 -17.08
N ILE A 352 -9.47 -9.35 -16.54
CA ILE A 352 -8.41 -10.27 -16.97
C ILE A 352 -8.65 -10.71 -18.43
N LEU A 353 -9.88 -11.08 -18.78
CA LEU A 353 -10.21 -11.47 -20.17
C LEU A 353 -10.07 -10.30 -21.14
N GLU A 354 -10.50 -9.09 -20.75
CA GLU A 354 -10.32 -7.88 -21.57
C GLU A 354 -8.82 -7.64 -21.85
N VAL A 355 -7.96 -7.72 -20.84
CA VAL A 355 -6.51 -7.52 -20.99
C VAL A 355 -5.89 -8.64 -21.84
N ARG A 356 -6.29 -9.90 -21.62
CA ARG A 356 -5.84 -11.06 -22.40
C ARG A 356 -6.14 -10.87 -23.89
N ASP A 357 -7.40 -10.54 -24.19
CA ASP A 357 -7.87 -10.43 -25.57
C ASP A 357 -7.27 -9.21 -26.28
N GLU A 358 -7.11 -8.09 -25.58
CA GLU A 358 -6.45 -6.89 -26.08
C GLU A 358 -4.99 -7.16 -26.49
N LEU A 359 -4.26 -7.94 -25.67
CA LEU A 359 -2.85 -8.26 -25.92
C LEU A 359 -2.64 -9.52 -26.78
N GLY A 360 -3.71 -10.23 -27.15
CA GLY A 360 -3.62 -11.47 -27.90
C GLY A 360 -2.98 -12.63 -27.14
N LEU A 361 -3.00 -12.63 -25.81
CA LEU A 361 -2.41 -13.62 -24.94
C LEU A 361 -3.28 -14.89 -24.82
N THR A 362 -3.71 -15.46 -25.95
CA THR A 362 -4.70 -16.53 -26.05
C THR A 362 -4.24 -17.88 -25.49
N GLN A 363 -2.95 -18.03 -25.18
CA GLN A 363 -2.38 -19.21 -24.50
C GLN A 363 -2.86 -19.35 -23.05
N TYR A 364 -3.31 -18.27 -22.40
CA TYR A 364 -3.83 -18.30 -21.04
C TYR A 364 -5.31 -18.68 -21.04
N LYS A 365 -5.63 -19.82 -20.44
CA LYS A 365 -7.00 -20.31 -20.23
C LYS A 365 -7.32 -20.29 -18.73
N PHE A 366 -8.40 -19.61 -18.38
CA PHE A 366 -8.78 -19.43 -16.99
C PHE A 366 -9.91 -20.39 -16.58
N PRO A 367 -10.01 -20.76 -15.27
CA PRO A 367 -10.98 -21.75 -14.80
C PRO A 367 -12.45 -21.36 -14.96
N TRP A 368 -12.76 -20.11 -15.32
CA TRP A 368 -14.14 -19.62 -15.51
C TRP A 368 -14.56 -19.53 -16.98
N GLU A 369 -13.78 -20.00 -17.91
CA GLU A 369 -14.10 -20.05 -19.34
C GLU A 369 -14.83 -21.32 -19.76
#